data_020445bc7757ba87115f463f1a99a10e
#
_entry.id   020445bc7757ba87115f463f1a99a10e
#
_cell.length_a   1.000
_cell.length_b   1.000
_cell.length_c   1.000
_cell.angle_alpha   90.00
_cell.angle_beta   90.00
_cell.angle_gamma   90.00
#
_symmetry.space_group_name_H-M   'P 1'
#
loop_
_entity.id
_entity.type
_entity.pdbx_description
1 polymer ?
#
loop_
_entity_poly.entity_id
_entity_poly.type
_entity_poly.pdbx_seq_one_letter_code
_entity_poly.pdbx_strand_id
1 'polypeptide(L)'
;MSATETKSAAWAARDWAQALVPYRRASAVRGVLELTVTFPPFVAVWAAMLLASRHGQFWLSLVLAPLAAGLLIRLFVIQHDCGHGSFFPSKLANDWVGRAISVLTLTPYDHWRRCHAIHHATSGNLDRRGVGDVKTLTAREYFARNWRDRMRYRLYRHPLVMWGWAQPICSCWRTACPSASCARAPCRGSAQWPPTPGSCSRPVF
;
A
#
# COMPACT_ATOMS: atom_id res chain seq x y z
N MET A 1 11.41 -11.80 29.95
CA MET A 1 11.69 -12.83 28.94
C MET A 1 13.13 -13.28 29.14
N SER A 2 13.36 -14.57 29.33
CA SER A 2 14.71 -15.10 29.53
C SER A 2 15.46 -15.18 28.19
N ALA A 3 16.81 -15.17 28.24
CA ALA A 3 17.66 -15.31 27.04
C ALA A 3 17.39 -16.61 26.26
N THR A 4 16.87 -17.64 26.92
CA THR A 4 16.45 -18.92 26.33
C THR A 4 15.16 -18.80 25.51
N GLU A 5 14.18 -18.03 25.95
CA GLU A 5 12.93 -17.78 25.21
C GLU A 5 13.19 -16.97 23.93
N THR A 6 14.10 -15.99 24.00
CA THR A 6 14.48 -15.19 22.83
C THR A 6 15.22 -16.02 21.78
N LYS A 7 16.09 -16.95 22.20
CA LYS A 7 16.76 -17.89 21.28
C LYS A 7 15.77 -18.86 20.63
N SER A 8 14.83 -19.44 21.39
CA SER A 8 13.80 -20.35 20.88
C SER A 8 12.93 -19.64 19.82
N ALA A 9 12.48 -18.41 20.08
CA ALA A 9 11.69 -17.62 19.13
C ALA A 9 12.48 -17.29 17.84
N ALA A 10 13.79 -17.02 17.95
CA ALA A 10 14.64 -16.74 16.80
C ALA A 10 14.86 -17.99 15.92
N TRP A 11 14.97 -19.16 16.52
CA TRP A 11 15.06 -20.45 15.78
C TRP A 11 13.75 -20.74 15.04
N ALA A 12 12.61 -20.64 15.70
CA ALA A 12 11.30 -20.82 15.08
C ALA A 12 11.08 -19.85 13.90
N ALA A 13 11.50 -18.60 14.01
CA ALA A 13 11.40 -17.62 12.92
C ALA A 13 12.27 -18.00 11.70
N ARG A 14 13.45 -18.59 11.90
CA ARG A 14 14.30 -19.09 10.81
C ARG A 14 13.70 -20.30 10.11
N ASP A 15 13.12 -21.22 10.86
CA ASP A 15 12.49 -22.42 10.30
C ASP A 15 11.27 -22.05 9.46
N TRP A 16 10.43 -21.13 9.92
CA TRP A 16 9.33 -20.57 9.13
C TRP A 16 9.82 -19.86 7.87
N ALA A 17 10.89 -19.08 7.97
CA ALA A 17 11.45 -18.38 6.82
C ALA A 17 11.94 -19.36 5.74
N GLN A 18 12.57 -20.48 6.14
CA GLN A 18 13.01 -21.54 5.22
C GLN A 18 11.83 -22.31 4.62
N ALA A 19 10.82 -22.66 5.42
CA ALA A 19 9.62 -23.34 4.94
C ALA A 19 8.85 -22.51 3.91
N LEU A 20 8.92 -21.17 3.98
CA LEU A 20 8.25 -20.27 3.07
C LEU A 20 9.03 -19.98 1.77
N VAL A 21 10.31 -20.36 1.66
CA VAL A 21 11.14 -20.09 0.47
C VAL A 21 10.49 -20.58 -0.85
N PRO A 22 9.91 -21.79 -0.95
CA PRO A 22 9.28 -22.26 -2.18
C PRO A 22 8.09 -21.40 -2.62
N TYR A 23 7.38 -20.79 -1.67
CA TYR A 23 6.17 -19.97 -1.91
C TYR A 23 6.48 -18.53 -2.29
N ARG A 24 7.73 -18.07 -2.12
CA ARG A 24 8.15 -16.70 -2.46
C ARG A 24 8.49 -16.50 -3.94
N ARG A 25 8.54 -17.57 -4.74
CA ARG A 25 8.93 -17.49 -6.15
C ARG A 25 7.83 -16.83 -6.97
N ALA A 26 8.16 -15.68 -7.57
CA ALA A 26 7.29 -15.04 -8.55
C ALA A 26 7.16 -15.94 -9.79
N SER A 27 5.94 -16.03 -10.35
CA SER A 27 5.64 -16.84 -11.53
C SER A 27 5.01 -15.97 -12.60
N ALA A 28 5.60 -15.95 -13.79
CA ALA A 28 5.07 -15.20 -14.93
C ALA A 28 3.67 -15.71 -15.34
N VAL A 29 3.46 -17.02 -15.31
CA VAL A 29 2.15 -17.62 -15.65
C VAL A 29 1.07 -17.18 -14.68
N ARG A 30 1.35 -17.23 -13.36
CA ARG A 30 0.40 -16.74 -12.35
C ARG A 30 0.13 -15.25 -12.54
N GLY A 31 1.16 -14.43 -12.76
CA GLY A 31 1.01 -13.00 -12.97
C GLY A 31 0.13 -12.68 -14.19
N VAL A 32 0.32 -13.37 -15.31
CA VAL A 32 -0.53 -13.21 -16.51
C VAL A 32 -1.95 -13.64 -16.22
N LEU A 33 -2.18 -14.79 -15.56
CA LEU A 33 -3.51 -15.24 -15.19
C LEU A 33 -4.23 -14.22 -14.28
N GLU A 34 -3.55 -13.70 -13.24
CA GLU A 34 -4.13 -12.69 -12.35
C GLU A 34 -4.53 -11.41 -13.10
N LEU A 35 -3.70 -10.96 -14.03
CA LEU A 35 -4.04 -9.83 -14.89
C LEU A 35 -5.23 -10.14 -15.80
N THR A 36 -5.26 -11.31 -16.41
CA THR A 36 -6.31 -11.72 -17.35
C THR A 36 -7.67 -11.88 -16.67
N VAL A 37 -7.70 -12.38 -15.43
CA VAL A 37 -8.96 -12.52 -14.68
C VAL A 37 -9.40 -11.22 -13.99
N THR A 38 -8.55 -10.18 -14.00
CA THR A 38 -8.84 -8.92 -13.31
C THR A 38 -9.10 -7.77 -14.29
N PHE A 39 -8.19 -7.54 -15.24
CA PHE A 39 -8.23 -6.36 -16.10
C PHE A 39 -9.39 -6.39 -17.12
N PRO A 40 -9.61 -7.46 -17.91
CA PRO A 40 -10.74 -7.49 -18.83
C PRO A 40 -12.10 -7.37 -18.14
N PRO A 41 -12.40 -8.08 -17.04
CA PRO A 41 -13.64 -7.85 -16.29
C PRO A 41 -13.79 -6.44 -15.76
N PHE A 42 -12.71 -5.81 -15.29
CA PHE A 42 -12.72 -4.40 -14.90
C PHE A 42 -13.16 -3.49 -16.04
N VAL A 43 -12.56 -3.65 -17.22
CA VAL A 43 -12.93 -2.87 -18.41
C VAL A 43 -14.38 -3.14 -18.83
N ALA A 44 -14.81 -4.39 -18.81
CA ALA A 44 -16.18 -4.77 -19.17
C ALA A 44 -17.23 -4.15 -18.23
N VAL A 45 -16.99 -4.18 -16.91
CA VAL A 45 -17.88 -3.56 -15.92
C VAL A 45 -17.95 -2.05 -16.12
N TRP A 46 -16.81 -1.39 -16.32
CA TRP A 46 -16.78 0.05 -16.60
C TRP A 46 -17.50 0.41 -17.91
N ALA A 47 -17.32 -0.37 -18.96
CA ALA A 47 -18.03 -0.19 -20.22
C ALA A 47 -19.56 -0.36 -20.02
N ALA A 48 -19.99 -1.37 -19.27
CA ALA A 48 -21.39 -1.58 -18.95
C ALA A 48 -21.99 -0.40 -18.15
N MET A 49 -21.27 0.12 -17.16
CA MET A 49 -21.69 1.30 -16.38
C MET A 49 -21.83 2.55 -17.28
N LEU A 50 -20.87 2.77 -18.18
CA LEU A 50 -20.93 3.90 -19.13
C LEU A 50 -22.11 3.77 -20.10
N LEU A 51 -22.34 2.57 -20.65
CA LEU A 51 -23.47 2.32 -21.53
C LEU A 51 -24.80 2.50 -20.79
N ALA A 52 -24.93 1.93 -19.59
CA ALA A 52 -26.11 2.11 -18.74
C ALA A 52 -26.41 3.60 -18.49
N SER A 53 -25.38 4.38 -18.16
CA SER A 53 -25.52 5.81 -17.95
C SER A 53 -25.94 6.56 -19.19
N ARG A 54 -25.42 6.21 -20.38
CA ARG A 54 -25.84 6.81 -21.67
C ARG A 54 -27.30 6.52 -22.02
N HIS A 55 -27.83 5.40 -21.58
CA HIS A 55 -29.23 5.03 -21.77
C HIS A 55 -30.16 5.47 -20.61
N GLY A 56 -29.66 6.33 -19.71
CA GLY A 56 -30.44 6.83 -18.58
C GLY A 56 -30.67 5.83 -17.45
N GLN A 57 -30.01 4.65 -17.47
CA GLN A 57 -30.17 3.60 -16.49
C GLN A 57 -29.13 3.74 -15.35
N PHE A 58 -29.10 4.86 -14.69
CA PHE A 58 -28.11 5.16 -13.62
C PHE A 58 -28.14 4.18 -12.45
N TRP A 59 -29.31 3.59 -12.15
CA TRP A 59 -29.45 2.59 -11.09
C TRP A 59 -28.58 1.35 -11.34
N LEU A 60 -28.41 0.95 -12.61
CA LEU A 60 -27.57 -0.18 -12.98
C LEU A 60 -26.09 0.13 -12.70
N SER A 61 -25.67 1.36 -12.94
CA SER A 61 -24.31 1.82 -12.55
C SER A 61 -24.10 1.72 -11.05
N LEU A 62 -25.10 2.04 -10.23
CA LEU A 62 -25.00 1.89 -8.77
C LEU A 62 -24.90 0.43 -8.34
N VAL A 63 -25.64 -0.48 -8.99
CA VAL A 63 -25.57 -1.92 -8.72
C VAL A 63 -24.20 -2.49 -9.10
N LEU A 64 -23.61 -2.02 -10.19
CA LEU A 64 -22.29 -2.48 -10.67
C LEU A 64 -21.11 -1.84 -9.91
N ALA A 65 -21.32 -0.71 -9.23
CA ALA A 65 -20.27 0.03 -8.56
C ALA A 65 -19.48 -0.79 -7.52
N PRO A 66 -20.08 -1.63 -6.65
CA PRO A 66 -19.34 -2.48 -5.74
C PRO A 66 -18.40 -3.47 -6.44
N LEU A 67 -18.85 -4.04 -7.57
CA LEU A 67 -18.05 -4.95 -8.38
C LEU A 67 -16.88 -4.21 -9.03
N ALA A 68 -17.12 -3.03 -9.62
CA ALA A 68 -16.08 -2.16 -10.17
C ALA A 68 -15.05 -1.78 -9.11
N ALA A 69 -15.49 -1.41 -7.90
CA ALA A 69 -14.62 -1.09 -6.78
C ALA A 69 -13.77 -2.30 -6.34
N GLY A 70 -14.37 -3.49 -6.25
CA GLY A 70 -13.64 -4.72 -5.91
C GLY A 70 -12.55 -5.05 -6.93
N LEU A 71 -12.84 -4.91 -8.23
CA LEU A 71 -11.86 -5.11 -9.31
C LEU A 71 -10.76 -4.04 -9.29
N LEU A 72 -11.10 -2.77 -8.98
CA LEU A 72 -10.12 -1.70 -8.82
C LEU A 72 -9.17 -1.95 -7.63
N ILE A 73 -9.71 -2.41 -6.50
CA ILE A 73 -8.92 -2.81 -5.34
C ILE A 73 -7.98 -3.97 -5.72
N ARG A 74 -8.45 -4.95 -6.47
CA ARG A 74 -7.64 -6.07 -6.94
C ARG A 74 -6.51 -5.60 -7.87
N LEU A 75 -6.77 -4.65 -8.77
CA LEU A 75 -5.72 -3.99 -9.56
C LEU A 75 -4.70 -3.28 -8.68
N PHE A 76 -5.15 -2.58 -7.64
CA PHE A 76 -4.23 -1.95 -6.69
C PHE A 76 -3.37 -2.98 -5.94
N VAL A 77 -3.91 -4.15 -5.57
CA VAL A 77 -3.12 -5.25 -4.98
C VAL A 77 -2.05 -5.76 -5.95
N ILE A 78 -2.39 -5.92 -7.23
CA ILE A 78 -1.40 -6.27 -8.27
C ILE A 78 -0.30 -5.19 -8.37
N GLN A 79 -0.68 -3.91 -8.39
CA GLN A 79 0.26 -2.79 -8.37
C GLN A 79 1.17 -2.83 -7.13
N HIS A 80 0.60 -3.15 -5.98
CA HIS A 80 1.31 -3.29 -4.71
C HIS A 80 2.36 -4.40 -4.78
N ASP A 81 2.00 -5.58 -5.29
CA ASP A 81 2.91 -6.72 -5.43
C ASP A 81 4.01 -6.45 -6.49
N CYS A 82 3.67 -5.72 -7.54
CA CYS A 82 4.66 -5.16 -8.47
C CYS A 82 5.65 -4.22 -7.73
N GLY A 83 5.15 -3.39 -6.82
CA GLY A 83 5.95 -2.51 -5.97
C GLY A 83 6.96 -3.25 -5.10
N HIS A 84 6.58 -4.41 -4.61
CA HIS A 84 7.46 -5.33 -3.89
C HIS A 84 8.40 -6.13 -4.79
N GLY A 85 8.19 -6.11 -6.11
CA GLY A 85 8.96 -6.92 -7.06
C GLY A 85 8.65 -8.42 -6.97
N SER A 86 7.49 -8.79 -6.42
CA SER A 86 7.08 -10.16 -6.15
C SER A 86 6.07 -10.72 -7.15
N PHE A 87 5.48 -9.88 -8.00
CA PHE A 87 4.42 -10.29 -8.92
C PHE A 87 4.98 -11.03 -10.16
N PHE A 88 6.01 -10.47 -10.80
CA PHE A 88 6.73 -11.10 -11.91
C PHE A 88 8.18 -11.40 -11.53
N PRO A 89 8.83 -12.42 -12.16
CA PRO A 89 10.26 -12.68 -11.96
C PRO A 89 11.15 -11.52 -12.43
N SER A 90 10.71 -10.78 -13.45
CA SER A 90 11.43 -9.63 -14.02
C SER A 90 11.08 -8.33 -13.31
N LYS A 91 12.10 -7.63 -12.81
CA LYS A 91 11.94 -6.29 -12.23
C LYS A 91 11.33 -5.30 -13.21
N LEU A 92 11.78 -5.35 -14.47
CA LEU A 92 11.28 -4.48 -15.53
C LEU A 92 9.79 -4.70 -15.80
N ALA A 93 9.33 -5.97 -15.80
CA ALA A 93 7.93 -6.30 -15.96
C ALA A 93 7.09 -5.77 -14.77
N ASN A 94 7.57 -5.92 -13.54
CA ASN A 94 6.92 -5.35 -12.35
C ASN A 94 6.79 -3.83 -12.47
N ASP A 95 7.87 -3.13 -12.84
CA ASP A 95 7.88 -1.67 -12.92
C ASP A 95 6.91 -1.15 -14.01
N TRP A 96 6.86 -1.79 -15.18
CA TRP A 96 5.96 -1.39 -16.27
C TRP A 96 4.49 -1.70 -15.96
N VAL A 97 4.20 -2.89 -15.46
CA VAL A 97 2.83 -3.28 -15.10
C VAL A 97 2.32 -2.40 -13.94
N GLY A 98 3.15 -2.17 -12.93
CA GLY A 98 2.80 -1.28 -11.83
C GLY A 98 2.51 0.15 -12.28
N ARG A 99 3.30 0.71 -13.21
CA ARG A 99 3.05 2.04 -13.80
C ARG A 99 1.79 2.07 -14.65
N ALA A 100 1.54 1.05 -15.46
CA ALA A 100 0.32 0.99 -16.26
C ALA A 100 -0.93 0.96 -15.38
N ILE A 101 -0.96 0.12 -14.35
CA ILE A 101 -2.07 0.05 -13.40
C ILE A 101 -2.21 1.35 -12.61
N SER A 102 -1.12 2.06 -12.33
CA SER A 102 -1.13 3.30 -11.55
C SER A 102 -1.96 4.43 -12.20
N VAL A 103 -2.14 4.39 -13.52
CA VAL A 103 -3.02 5.32 -14.24
C VAL A 103 -4.47 5.10 -13.83
N LEU A 104 -4.89 3.83 -13.69
CA LEU A 104 -6.25 3.47 -13.31
C LEU A 104 -6.52 3.72 -11.82
N THR A 105 -5.54 3.46 -10.97
CA THR A 105 -5.65 3.63 -9.52
C THR A 105 -5.39 5.07 -9.08
N LEU A 106 -5.01 5.97 -10.00
CA LEU A 106 -4.63 7.37 -9.73
C LEU A 106 -3.55 7.49 -8.64
N THR A 107 -2.67 6.48 -8.58
CA THR A 107 -1.63 6.39 -7.55
C THR A 107 -0.26 6.31 -8.21
N PRO A 108 0.51 7.41 -8.33
CA PRO A 108 1.80 7.46 -9.01
C PRO A 108 2.76 6.39 -8.48
N TYR A 109 3.02 5.36 -9.29
CA TYR A 109 3.70 4.12 -8.89
C TYR A 109 5.05 4.36 -8.22
N ASP A 110 5.95 5.10 -8.85
CA ASP A 110 7.32 5.28 -8.34
C ASP A 110 7.35 6.09 -7.04
N HIS A 111 6.46 7.07 -6.88
CA HIS A 111 6.33 7.83 -5.64
C HIS A 111 5.74 6.97 -4.53
N TRP A 112 4.61 6.31 -4.82
CA TRP A 112 3.94 5.42 -3.89
C TRP A 112 4.88 4.32 -3.40
N ARG A 113 5.62 3.67 -4.30
CA ARG A 113 6.57 2.61 -3.97
C ARG A 113 7.64 3.08 -2.98
N ARG A 114 8.18 4.29 -3.15
CA ARG A 114 9.15 4.85 -2.18
C ARG A 114 8.53 5.08 -0.82
N CYS A 115 7.36 5.71 -0.77
CA CYS A 115 6.65 5.95 0.49
C CYS A 115 6.26 4.64 1.18
N HIS A 116 5.85 3.64 0.40
CA HIS A 116 5.49 2.32 0.89
C HIS A 116 6.68 1.55 1.46
N ALA A 117 7.86 1.66 0.84
CA ALA A 117 9.10 1.10 1.37
C ALA A 117 9.49 1.75 2.72
N ILE A 118 9.32 3.07 2.87
CA ILE A 118 9.53 3.77 4.14
C ILE A 118 8.51 3.30 5.17
N HIS A 119 7.24 3.15 4.78
CA HIS A 119 6.19 2.63 5.65
C HIS A 119 6.58 1.25 6.21
N HIS A 120 6.99 0.31 5.36
CA HIS A 120 7.44 -1.02 5.82
C HIS A 120 8.66 -0.94 6.75
N ALA A 121 9.61 -0.05 6.48
CA ALA A 121 10.80 0.11 7.30
C ALA A 121 10.52 0.76 8.67
N THR A 122 9.40 1.47 8.81
CA THR A 122 9.06 2.22 10.02
C THR A 122 7.75 1.78 10.68
N SER A 123 7.07 0.80 10.10
CA SER A 123 5.80 0.28 10.62
C SER A 123 5.95 -0.19 12.07
N GLY A 124 5.00 0.23 12.91
CA GLY A 124 5.03 -0.06 14.35
C GLY A 124 5.93 0.88 15.18
N ASN A 125 6.75 1.71 14.56
CA ASN A 125 7.58 2.70 15.27
C ASN A 125 6.84 4.04 15.38
N LEU A 126 6.34 4.35 16.58
CA LEU A 126 5.58 5.58 16.84
C LEU A 126 6.41 6.86 16.70
N ASP A 127 7.73 6.78 16.84
CA ASP A 127 8.63 7.94 16.69
C ASP A 127 8.89 8.29 15.22
N ARG A 128 8.68 7.33 14.31
CA ARG A 128 8.87 7.47 12.85
C ARG A 128 7.57 7.39 12.06
N ARG A 129 6.43 7.51 12.72
CA ARG A 129 5.10 7.51 12.08
C ARG A 129 4.91 8.71 11.15
N GLY A 130 4.01 8.60 10.19
CA GLY A 130 3.58 9.71 9.34
C GLY A 130 3.79 9.53 7.84
N VAL A 131 4.51 8.49 7.41
CA VAL A 131 4.66 8.13 5.99
C VAL A 131 3.88 6.85 5.73
N GLY A 132 2.79 6.94 4.94
CA GLY A 132 1.94 5.77 4.64
C GLY A 132 1.06 5.29 5.79
N ASP A 133 1.19 5.88 6.98
CA ASP A 133 0.44 5.48 8.17
C ASP A 133 -0.84 6.27 8.35
N VAL A 134 -1.86 5.61 8.88
CA VAL A 134 -3.01 6.28 9.48
C VAL A 134 -2.55 6.98 10.76
N LYS A 135 -2.89 8.26 10.91
CA LYS A 135 -2.50 9.04 12.09
C LYS A 135 -2.91 8.32 13.39
N THR A 136 -1.92 7.89 14.15
CA THR A 136 -2.10 7.16 15.41
C THR A 136 -1.51 7.99 16.54
N LEU A 137 -2.29 8.17 17.61
CA LEU A 137 -1.89 8.85 18.83
C LEU A 137 -1.75 7.85 19.95
N THR A 138 -0.74 8.02 20.80
CA THR A 138 -0.69 7.33 22.09
C THR A 138 -1.78 7.86 23.02
N ALA A 139 -2.16 7.10 24.06
CA ALA A 139 -3.13 7.54 25.04
C ALA A 139 -2.71 8.89 25.67
N ARG A 140 -1.41 9.03 26.00
CA ARG A 140 -0.87 10.27 26.57
C ARG A 140 -1.06 11.46 25.63
N GLU A 141 -0.70 11.31 24.35
CA GLU A 141 -0.87 12.36 23.32
C GLU A 141 -2.34 12.70 23.10
N TYR A 142 -3.23 11.70 23.16
CA TYR A 142 -4.65 11.91 22.99
C TYR A 142 -5.25 12.72 24.16
N PHE A 143 -4.92 12.38 25.39
CA PHE A 143 -5.45 13.07 26.57
C PHE A 143 -4.82 14.46 26.77
N ALA A 144 -3.60 14.69 26.27
CA ALA A 144 -2.96 16.03 26.30
C ALA A 144 -3.61 17.02 25.32
N ARG A 145 -4.46 16.55 24.38
CA ARG A 145 -5.13 17.42 23.41
C ARG A 145 -6.40 18.04 24.01
N ASN A 146 -6.78 19.20 23.48
CA ASN A 146 -8.06 19.82 23.79
C ASN A 146 -9.23 18.96 23.27
N TRP A 147 -10.46 19.24 23.75
CA TRP A 147 -11.64 18.46 23.42
C TRP A 147 -11.97 18.48 21.90
N ARG A 148 -11.74 19.61 21.20
CA ARG A 148 -11.99 19.77 19.75
C ARG A 148 -11.08 18.87 18.94
N ASP A 149 -9.79 18.80 19.29
CA ASP A 149 -8.83 17.95 18.59
C ASP A 149 -9.05 16.48 18.89
N ARG A 150 -9.50 16.14 20.11
CA ARG A 150 -9.95 14.76 20.44
C ARG A 150 -11.16 14.36 19.60
N MET A 151 -12.14 15.27 19.45
CA MET A 151 -13.33 15.03 18.62
C MET A 151 -12.94 14.85 17.15
N ARG A 152 -12.10 15.73 16.60
CA ARG A 152 -11.57 15.60 15.21
C ARG A 152 -10.85 14.28 15.01
N TYR A 153 -10.03 13.85 15.97
CA TYR A 153 -9.33 12.57 15.91
C TYR A 153 -10.31 11.39 15.94
N ARG A 154 -11.32 11.40 16.80
CA ARG A 154 -12.38 10.38 16.84
C ARG A 154 -13.14 10.31 15.51
N LEU A 155 -13.55 11.46 14.99
CA LEU A 155 -14.25 11.54 13.71
C LEU A 155 -13.38 10.98 12.57
N TYR A 156 -12.12 11.39 12.50
CA TYR A 156 -11.15 10.87 11.53
C TYR A 156 -10.98 9.35 11.63
N ARG A 157 -11.01 8.77 12.84
CA ARG A 157 -10.87 7.33 13.09
C ARG A 157 -12.18 6.57 13.01
N HIS A 158 -13.30 7.26 12.81
CA HIS A 158 -14.59 6.59 12.70
C HIS A 158 -14.64 5.70 11.44
N PRO A 159 -15.10 4.45 11.52
CA PRO A 159 -15.09 3.52 10.39
C PRO A 159 -15.74 4.10 9.13
N LEU A 160 -16.91 4.73 9.22
CA LEU A 160 -17.60 5.32 8.08
C LEU A 160 -16.78 6.45 7.41
N VAL A 161 -16.05 7.25 8.19
CA VAL A 161 -15.18 8.31 7.65
C VAL A 161 -13.93 7.70 7.04
N MET A 162 -13.33 6.72 7.71
CA MET A 162 -12.13 6.03 7.21
C MET A 162 -12.40 5.29 5.90
N TRP A 163 -13.54 4.61 5.79
CA TRP A 163 -13.86 3.80 4.61
C TRP A 163 -14.53 4.63 3.50
N GLY A 164 -15.35 5.63 3.86
CA GLY A 164 -16.12 6.40 2.89
C GLY A 164 -15.39 7.62 2.35
N TRP A 165 -14.71 8.41 3.18
CA TRP A 165 -14.18 9.73 2.82
C TRP A 165 -12.67 9.85 2.93
N ALA A 166 -12.03 9.18 3.89
CA ALA A 166 -10.63 9.41 4.17
C ALA A 166 -9.69 8.71 3.18
N GLN A 167 -10.08 7.57 2.65
CA GLN A 167 -9.23 6.79 1.73
C GLN A 167 -8.95 7.50 0.40
N PRO A 168 -9.96 7.95 -0.37
CA PRO A 168 -9.70 8.64 -1.64
C PRO A 168 -9.03 10.01 -1.44
N ILE A 169 -9.43 10.77 -0.43
CA ILE A 169 -8.86 12.11 -0.17
C ILE A 169 -7.43 12.00 0.37
N CYS A 170 -7.16 11.09 1.31
CA CYS A 170 -5.82 10.91 1.87
C CYS A 170 -4.82 10.37 0.83
N SER A 171 -5.24 9.45 -0.03
CA SER A 171 -4.39 8.91 -1.09
C SER A 171 -4.06 9.98 -2.12
N CYS A 172 -5.05 10.71 -2.61
CA CYS A 172 -4.88 11.75 -3.63
C CYS A 172 -4.05 12.94 -3.10
N TRP A 173 -4.32 13.43 -1.88
CA TRP A 173 -3.57 14.54 -1.29
C TRP A 173 -2.13 14.16 -0.91
N ARG A 174 -1.90 12.95 -0.41
CA ARG A 174 -0.55 12.50 -0.06
C ARG A 174 0.31 12.20 -1.28
N THR A 175 -0.28 11.80 -2.40
CA THR A 175 0.43 11.63 -3.67
C THR A 175 0.62 12.96 -4.41
N ALA A 176 -0.31 13.91 -4.30
CA ALA A 176 -0.22 15.22 -4.92
C ALA A 176 0.67 16.22 -4.13
N CYS A 177 0.74 16.09 -2.79
CA CYS A 177 1.64 16.87 -1.94
C CYS A 177 2.68 15.93 -1.32
N PRO A 178 3.87 15.81 -1.90
CA PRO A 178 4.95 15.05 -1.29
C PRO A 178 5.28 15.71 0.06
N SER A 179 4.99 14.99 1.16
CA SER A 179 5.49 15.42 2.45
C SER A 179 7.00 15.58 2.34
N ALA A 180 7.56 16.61 2.98
CA ALA A 180 8.99 16.90 2.96
C ALA A 180 9.86 15.70 3.36
N SER A 181 9.27 14.68 4.01
CA SER A 181 9.88 13.41 4.36
C SER A 181 10.06 12.45 3.17
N CYS A 182 9.10 12.38 2.23
CA CYS A 182 9.22 11.57 1.02
C CYS A 182 10.12 12.23 -0.04
N ALA A 183 10.09 13.58 -0.13
CA ALA A 183 10.92 14.33 -1.06
C ALA A 183 12.42 14.29 -0.69
N ARG A 184 12.75 14.11 0.58
CA ARG A 184 14.14 14.04 1.09
C ARG A 184 14.72 12.62 1.15
N ALA A 185 13.98 11.58 0.76
CA ALA A 185 14.56 10.25 0.59
C ALA A 185 15.52 10.29 -0.60
N PRO A 186 16.84 10.09 -0.41
CA PRO A 186 17.80 10.13 -1.52
C PRO A 186 17.43 9.04 -2.53
N CYS A 187 17.32 9.43 -3.80
CA CYS A 187 17.25 8.51 -4.92
C CYS A 187 18.58 7.73 -5.02
N ARG A 188 18.78 6.72 -4.20
CA ARG A 188 19.83 5.73 -4.46
C ARG A 188 19.31 4.77 -5.51
N GLY A 189 19.84 4.90 -6.71
CA GLY A 189 19.72 3.92 -7.77
C GLY A 189 20.22 2.57 -7.25
N SER A 190 19.55 1.54 -7.67
CA SER A 190 19.69 0.12 -7.36
C SER A 190 18.74 -0.38 -6.27
N ALA A 191 17.72 -1.08 -6.76
CA ALA A 191 16.74 -1.75 -5.95
C ALA A 191 17.31 -3.04 -5.37
N GLN A 192 17.93 -2.90 -4.24
CA GLN A 192 17.97 -3.98 -3.24
C GLN A 192 17.13 -3.50 -2.08
N TRP A 193 16.29 -4.38 -1.53
CA TRP A 193 15.66 -4.19 -0.24
C TRP A 193 16.72 -3.68 0.75
N PRO A 194 16.36 -2.79 1.68
CA PRO A 194 17.32 -2.26 2.63
C PRO A 194 18.05 -3.44 3.29
N PRO A 195 19.36 -3.36 3.44
CA PRO A 195 20.11 -4.33 4.22
C PRO A 195 19.51 -4.40 5.62
N THR A 196 19.55 -5.58 6.20
CA THR A 196 19.16 -5.88 7.58
C THR A 196 19.50 -4.75 8.55
N PRO A 197 18.65 -4.47 9.57
CA PRO A 197 18.85 -3.36 10.49
C PRO A 197 20.18 -3.50 11.23
N GLY A 198 21.13 -2.64 10.91
CA GLY A 198 22.48 -2.63 11.51
C GLY A 198 23.47 -1.68 10.86
N SER A 199 23.23 -1.16 9.65
CA SER A 199 24.21 -0.35 8.95
C SER A 199 23.67 1.03 8.51
N CYS A 200 23.08 1.77 9.42
CA CYS A 200 22.89 3.20 9.24
C CYS A 200 23.98 3.91 10.03
N SER A 201 25.20 4.00 9.45
CA SER A 201 26.20 4.93 9.91
C SER A 201 25.64 6.35 9.71
N ARG A 202 25.45 7.08 10.82
CA ARG A 202 25.13 8.51 10.83
C ARG A 202 26.20 9.24 10.02
N PRO A 203 25.86 10.16 9.11
CA PRO A 203 26.80 11.21 8.79
C PRO A 203 26.87 12.14 10.01
N VAL A 204 28.05 12.22 10.60
CA VAL A 204 28.45 13.32 11.47
C VAL A 204 28.55 14.56 10.57
N PHE A 205 27.64 15.50 10.75
CA PHE A 205 27.76 16.97 10.74
C PHE A 205 26.39 17.55 11.05
#